data_a16488a30989f243e8a21d865255e2ba
#
_entry.id   a16488a30989f243e8a21d865255e2ba
#
_cell.length_a   1.000
_cell.length_b   1.000
_cell.length_c   1.000
_cell.angle_alpha   90.00
_cell.angle_beta   90.00
_cell.angle_gamma   90.00
#
_symmetry.space_group_name_H-M   'P 1'
#
loop_
_entity.id
_entity.type
_entity.pdbx_description
1 polymer ?
#
loop_
_entity_poly.entity_id
_entity_poly.type
_entity_poly.pdbx_seq_one_letter_code
_entity_poly.pdbx_strand_id
1 'polypeptide(L)'
;MKRHSTFLTTLLLCCAPAIALANPVGALALGLGGYMWTGNLIIGIFEGLLLAWFCGLRKLRGIAVMVLANFCSAIAGIWILERIRPVIALDLHNAWFWILAAVAVAYLMALVLEYPFFWVALRGTPNRVRRSIFVTLKVQTISYVLLFGWYGATSNLTILTDLTLVEPSSMLLSEPVAVYYIAEADGDVHRLGLAQGEPSFVYDLNSSNQLDHLWVRPSAADSNRWDLMTQKWAEDRSYLGNYVVLDGFATTAAPTGWQEVNGMTEAPPPWSSCVGSAARLGEARESSWNFGLSNWAREGMRASRTDTGVEFSIGFEMHLGDWLICNATHLPGDYVLFQLGRDQICLFDPILKRIAIIARGRGPVAVLEE
;
A
#
# COMPACT_ATOMS: atom_id res chain seq x y z
N MET A 1 -16.19 0.60 41.80
CA MET A 1 -15.00 1.04 41.08
C MET A 1 -13.93 -0.03 40.80
N LYS A 2 -13.66 -1.02 41.68
CA LYS A 2 -12.65 -2.06 41.43
C LYS A 2 -12.91 -3.03 40.26
N ARG A 3 -14.17 -3.26 39.83
CA ARG A 3 -14.53 -4.16 38.73
C ARG A 3 -14.18 -3.63 37.31
N HIS A 4 -14.08 -2.31 37.13
CA HIS A 4 -13.80 -1.73 35.81
C HIS A 4 -12.29 -1.78 35.46
N SER A 5 -11.42 -1.65 36.47
CA SER A 5 -9.96 -1.75 36.28
C SER A 5 -9.53 -3.12 35.79
N THR A 6 -10.12 -4.19 36.39
CA THR A 6 -9.76 -5.57 36.01
C THR A 6 -10.19 -5.89 34.56
N PHE A 7 -11.34 -5.34 34.11
CA PHE A 7 -11.81 -5.56 32.75
C PHE A 7 -10.89 -4.91 31.69
N LEU A 8 -10.47 -3.66 31.95
CA LEU A 8 -9.57 -2.93 31.06
C LEU A 8 -8.18 -3.60 30.97
N THR A 9 -7.67 -4.07 32.13
CA THR A 9 -6.38 -4.78 32.22
C THR A 9 -6.44 -6.13 31.49
N THR A 10 -7.56 -6.87 31.61
CA THR A 10 -7.74 -8.14 30.90
C THR A 10 -7.88 -7.91 29.39
N LEU A 11 -8.54 -6.84 28.95
CA LEU A 11 -8.67 -6.47 27.56
C LEU A 11 -7.30 -6.13 26.95
N LEU A 12 -6.48 -5.33 27.65
CA LEU A 12 -5.12 -4.98 27.25
C LEU A 12 -4.19 -6.21 27.21
N LEU A 13 -4.31 -7.13 28.16
CA LEU A 13 -3.56 -8.39 28.19
C LEU A 13 -3.98 -9.37 27.08
N CYS A 14 -5.25 -9.36 26.67
CA CYS A 14 -5.71 -10.17 25.52
C CYS A 14 -5.25 -9.59 24.17
N CYS A 15 -5.00 -8.27 24.09
CA CYS A 15 -4.46 -7.62 22.89
C CYS A 15 -2.92 -7.76 22.78
N ALA A 16 -2.21 -7.97 23.88
CA ALA A 16 -0.76 -8.09 23.93
C ALA A 16 -0.18 -9.24 23.06
N PRO A 17 -0.79 -10.46 22.99
CA PRO A 17 -0.31 -11.51 22.11
C PRO A 17 -0.44 -11.19 20.61
N ALA A 18 -1.43 -10.40 20.22
CA ALA A 18 -1.58 -9.97 18.83
C ALA A 18 -0.45 -9.02 18.39
N ILE A 19 0.12 -8.27 19.32
CA ILE A 19 1.29 -7.40 19.09
C ILE A 19 2.57 -8.24 18.98
N ALA A 20 2.70 -9.30 19.76
CA ALA A 20 3.88 -10.19 19.77
C ALA A 20 3.95 -11.12 18.55
N LEU A 21 2.80 -11.44 17.92
CA LEU A 21 2.70 -12.25 16.70
C LEU A 21 2.93 -11.44 15.41
N ALA A 22 3.18 -10.14 15.51
CA ALA A 22 3.55 -9.27 14.40
C ALA A 22 4.99 -9.49 13.89
N ASN A 23 5.60 -10.63 14.17
CA ASN A 23 6.90 -10.98 13.64
C ASN A 23 6.77 -11.37 12.14
N PRO A 24 7.47 -10.69 11.22
CA PRO A 24 7.20 -10.70 9.77
C PRO A 24 7.30 -12.07 9.08
N VAL A 25 8.04 -13.01 9.63
CA VAL A 25 8.21 -14.35 9.02
C VAL A 25 6.99 -15.26 9.21
N GLY A 26 6.21 -15.08 10.30
CA GLY A 26 4.97 -15.83 10.53
C GLY A 26 3.78 -15.30 9.72
N ALA A 27 3.81 -14.03 9.35
CA ALA A 27 2.70 -13.35 8.69
C ALA A 27 2.49 -13.77 7.23
N LEU A 28 3.54 -14.17 6.51
CA LEU A 28 3.43 -14.62 5.11
C LEU A 28 3.01 -16.09 4.99
N ALA A 29 3.44 -16.96 5.88
CA ALA A 29 3.08 -18.38 5.86
C ALA A 29 1.70 -18.67 6.46
N LEU A 30 1.25 -17.84 7.41
CA LEU A 30 -0.10 -17.89 7.99
C LEU A 30 -1.02 -16.83 7.40
N GLY A 31 -0.49 -16.01 6.52
CA GLY A 31 -1.13 -15.08 5.62
C GLY A 31 -2.29 -14.28 6.19
N LEU A 32 -2.92 -13.54 5.34
CA LEU A 32 -4.23 -12.90 5.52
C LEU A 32 -5.26 -13.79 6.26
N GLY A 33 -5.16 -15.12 6.11
CA GLY A 33 -5.97 -16.09 6.82
C GLY A 33 -5.80 -16.07 8.35
N GLY A 34 -4.57 -16.09 8.87
CA GLY A 34 -4.30 -16.13 10.31
C GLY A 34 -4.77 -14.89 11.04
N TYR A 35 -4.51 -13.70 10.50
CA TYR A 35 -5.00 -12.44 11.07
C TYR A 35 -6.51 -12.33 11.02
N MET A 36 -7.13 -12.76 9.94
CA MET A 36 -8.59 -12.80 9.81
C MET A 36 -9.21 -13.73 10.83
N TRP A 37 -8.66 -14.94 11.01
CA TRP A 37 -9.20 -15.90 11.97
C TRP A 37 -9.06 -15.41 13.40
N THR A 38 -7.87 -14.97 13.80
CA THR A 38 -7.61 -14.49 15.16
C THR A 38 -8.32 -13.17 15.43
N GLY A 39 -8.34 -12.24 14.48
CA GLY A 39 -9.03 -10.96 14.61
C GLY A 39 -10.53 -11.13 14.78
N ASN A 40 -11.20 -11.90 13.91
CA ASN A 40 -12.64 -12.14 14.04
C ASN A 40 -13.00 -12.94 15.31
N LEU A 41 -12.13 -13.83 15.79
CA LEU A 41 -12.32 -14.51 17.05
C LEU A 41 -12.28 -13.52 18.24
N ILE A 42 -11.27 -12.65 18.28
CA ILE A 42 -11.11 -11.63 19.35
C ILE A 42 -12.29 -10.64 19.34
N ILE A 43 -12.64 -10.12 18.16
CA ILE A 43 -13.77 -9.22 17.99
C ILE A 43 -15.06 -9.90 18.42
N GLY A 44 -15.31 -11.12 17.96
CA GLY A 44 -16.51 -11.87 18.30
C GLY A 44 -16.62 -12.18 19.81
N ILE A 45 -15.50 -12.46 20.49
CA ILE A 45 -15.47 -12.60 21.95
C ILE A 45 -15.82 -11.27 22.62
N PHE A 46 -15.22 -10.16 22.18
CA PHE A 46 -15.46 -8.82 22.72
C PHE A 46 -16.94 -8.41 22.56
N GLU A 47 -17.46 -8.50 21.36
CA GLU A 47 -18.87 -8.21 21.04
C GLU A 47 -19.85 -9.12 21.77
N GLY A 48 -19.48 -10.39 21.90
CA GLY A 48 -20.26 -11.35 22.69
C GLY A 48 -20.33 -11.02 24.18
N LEU A 49 -19.24 -10.50 24.74
CA LEU A 49 -19.23 -9.98 26.12
C LEU A 49 -20.05 -8.70 26.25
N LEU A 50 -19.99 -7.77 25.30
CA LEU A 50 -20.83 -6.58 25.27
C LEU A 50 -22.31 -6.94 25.16
N LEU A 51 -22.65 -7.88 24.26
CA LEU A 51 -24.01 -8.38 24.11
C LEU A 51 -24.52 -9.01 25.40
N ALA A 52 -23.71 -9.85 26.05
CA ALA A 52 -24.05 -10.47 27.33
C ALA A 52 -24.24 -9.43 28.41
N TRP A 53 -23.43 -8.39 28.46
CA TRP A 53 -23.51 -7.29 29.44
C TRP A 53 -24.77 -6.42 29.24
N PHE A 54 -25.05 -5.99 28.00
CA PHE A 54 -26.22 -5.13 27.72
C PHE A 54 -27.55 -5.87 27.85
N CYS A 55 -27.56 -7.20 27.63
CA CYS A 55 -28.80 -7.95 27.58
C CYS A 55 -28.99 -8.95 28.75
N GLY A 56 -28.03 -9.07 29.65
CA GLY A 56 -28.08 -10.03 30.77
C GLY A 56 -28.04 -11.49 30.32
N LEU A 57 -27.43 -11.77 29.16
CA LEU A 57 -27.30 -13.12 28.63
C LEU A 57 -26.15 -13.90 29.31
N ARG A 58 -26.20 -15.23 29.23
CA ARG A 58 -25.06 -16.06 29.61
C ARG A 58 -23.87 -15.72 28.69
N LYS A 59 -22.69 -15.42 29.25
CA LYS A 59 -21.49 -14.99 28.50
C LYS A 59 -21.15 -15.92 27.35
N LEU A 60 -21.12 -17.25 27.60
CA LEU A 60 -20.81 -18.24 26.57
C LEU A 60 -21.79 -18.21 25.39
N ARG A 61 -23.08 -17.97 25.64
CA ARG A 61 -24.06 -17.84 24.56
C ARG A 61 -23.80 -16.58 23.71
N GLY A 62 -23.53 -15.45 24.37
CA GLY A 62 -23.19 -14.21 23.67
C GLY A 62 -21.95 -14.38 22.81
N ILE A 63 -20.86 -14.93 23.39
CA ILE A 63 -19.61 -15.17 22.69
C ILE A 63 -19.79 -16.11 21.48
N ALA A 64 -20.42 -17.27 21.68
CA ALA A 64 -20.60 -18.25 20.59
C ALA A 64 -21.39 -17.65 19.41
N VAL A 65 -22.43 -16.89 19.69
CA VAL A 65 -23.24 -16.25 18.63
C VAL A 65 -22.46 -15.17 17.90
N MET A 66 -21.73 -14.31 18.64
CA MET A 66 -20.98 -13.21 18.00
C MET A 66 -19.72 -13.69 17.27
N VAL A 67 -19.04 -14.69 17.78
CA VAL A 67 -17.93 -15.32 17.02
C VAL A 67 -18.44 -15.87 15.69
N LEU A 68 -19.56 -16.61 15.68
CA LEU A 68 -20.15 -17.10 14.45
C LEU A 68 -20.59 -15.96 13.52
N ALA A 69 -21.20 -14.92 14.05
CA ALA A 69 -21.61 -13.72 13.29
C ALA A 69 -20.44 -13.05 12.60
N ASN A 70 -19.34 -12.80 13.32
CA ASN A 70 -18.13 -12.19 12.78
C ASN A 70 -17.49 -13.03 11.67
N PHE A 71 -17.43 -14.35 11.81
CA PHE A 71 -16.93 -15.21 10.73
C PHE A 71 -17.83 -15.17 9.49
N CYS A 72 -19.14 -15.21 9.66
CA CYS A 72 -20.06 -15.11 8.53
C CYS A 72 -19.98 -13.77 7.82
N SER A 73 -19.89 -12.66 8.57
CA SER A 73 -19.76 -11.32 8.00
C SER A 73 -18.42 -11.12 7.31
N ALA A 74 -17.32 -11.66 7.87
CA ALA A 74 -15.99 -11.61 7.26
C ALA A 74 -15.93 -12.36 5.92
N ILE A 75 -16.45 -13.56 5.84
CA ILE A 75 -16.51 -14.34 4.59
C ILE A 75 -17.33 -13.60 3.52
N ALA A 76 -18.48 -13.05 3.90
CA ALA A 76 -19.29 -12.25 2.98
C ALA A 76 -18.55 -10.98 2.54
N GLY A 77 -17.83 -10.34 3.47
CA GLY A 77 -17.03 -9.15 3.22
C GLY A 77 -15.93 -9.38 2.19
N ILE A 78 -15.17 -10.48 2.29
CA ILE A 78 -14.14 -10.85 1.31
C ILE A 78 -14.76 -11.00 -0.08
N TRP A 79 -15.82 -11.78 -0.17
CA TRP A 79 -16.48 -12.04 -1.45
C TRP A 79 -17.01 -10.79 -2.15
N ILE A 80 -17.47 -9.80 -1.37
CA ILE A 80 -17.89 -8.49 -1.89
C ILE A 80 -16.67 -7.66 -2.28
N LEU A 81 -15.64 -7.62 -1.42
CA LEU A 81 -14.42 -6.86 -1.66
C LEU A 81 -13.70 -7.29 -2.94
N GLU A 82 -13.57 -8.58 -3.18
CA GLU A 82 -12.97 -9.12 -4.42
C GLU A 82 -13.67 -8.65 -5.69
N ARG A 83 -14.98 -8.38 -5.60
CA ARG A 83 -15.77 -7.87 -6.75
C ARG A 83 -15.71 -6.36 -6.93
N ILE A 84 -15.53 -5.63 -5.84
CA ILE A 84 -15.50 -4.16 -5.87
C ILE A 84 -14.08 -3.65 -6.14
N ARG A 85 -13.06 -4.36 -5.68
CA ARG A 85 -11.64 -3.97 -5.79
C ARG A 85 -11.20 -3.53 -7.21
N PRO A 86 -11.60 -4.21 -8.31
CA PRO A 86 -11.21 -3.77 -9.65
C PRO A 86 -11.81 -2.44 -10.09
N VAL A 87 -12.89 -1.99 -9.44
CA VAL A 87 -13.63 -0.78 -9.78
C VAL A 87 -13.09 0.45 -9.01
N ILE A 88 -12.31 0.22 -7.95
CA ILE A 88 -11.80 1.31 -7.10
C ILE A 88 -10.54 1.90 -7.75
N ALA A 89 -10.67 3.10 -8.30
CA ALA A 89 -9.55 3.91 -8.75
C ALA A 89 -8.96 4.70 -7.55
N LEU A 90 -8.08 4.03 -6.80
CA LEU A 90 -7.46 4.60 -5.62
C LEU A 90 -6.20 5.39 -6.00
N ASP A 91 -6.14 6.67 -5.59
CA ASP A 91 -4.95 7.52 -5.72
C ASP A 91 -4.72 8.41 -4.50
N LEU A 92 -3.60 9.14 -4.47
CA LEU A 92 -3.24 10.01 -3.34
C LEU A 92 -4.28 11.10 -3.07
N HIS A 93 -4.98 11.62 -4.11
CA HIS A 93 -5.98 12.68 -3.95
C HIS A 93 -7.27 12.16 -3.32
N ASN A 94 -7.65 10.90 -3.60
CA ASN A 94 -8.92 10.33 -3.17
C ASN A 94 -8.81 9.27 -2.07
N ALA A 95 -7.61 8.97 -1.60
CA ALA A 95 -7.36 7.88 -0.66
C ALA A 95 -8.19 8.02 0.63
N TRP A 96 -8.23 9.20 1.23
CA TRP A 96 -9.05 9.44 2.43
C TRP A 96 -10.52 9.19 2.21
N PHE A 97 -11.06 9.62 1.06
CA PHE A 97 -12.45 9.34 0.70
C PHE A 97 -12.71 7.83 0.67
N TRP A 98 -11.85 7.06 0.00
CA TRP A 98 -12.00 5.61 -0.10
C TRP A 98 -11.82 4.89 1.24
N ILE A 99 -10.91 5.36 2.11
CA ILE A 99 -10.75 4.83 3.46
C ILE A 99 -12.06 5.01 4.25
N LEU A 100 -12.59 6.22 4.29
CA LEU A 100 -13.82 6.51 5.02
C LEU A 100 -15.03 5.79 4.41
N ALA A 101 -15.12 5.73 3.08
CA ALA A 101 -16.16 4.99 2.39
C ALA A 101 -16.11 3.49 2.70
N ALA A 102 -14.90 2.90 2.71
CA ALA A 102 -14.71 1.49 3.06
C ALA A 102 -15.14 1.18 4.50
N VAL A 103 -14.76 2.04 5.45
CA VAL A 103 -15.18 1.90 6.86
C VAL A 103 -16.68 2.01 7.00
N ALA A 104 -17.31 2.99 6.33
CA ALA A 104 -18.77 3.17 6.37
C ALA A 104 -19.51 1.97 5.75
N VAL A 105 -19.05 1.49 4.60
CA VAL A 105 -19.64 0.30 3.94
C VAL A 105 -19.46 -0.94 4.80
N ALA A 106 -18.27 -1.17 5.36
CA ALA A 106 -18.00 -2.30 6.25
C ALA A 106 -18.91 -2.26 7.50
N TYR A 107 -19.07 -1.08 8.10
CA TYR A 107 -19.97 -0.90 9.23
C TYR A 107 -21.44 -1.19 8.89
N LEU A 108 -21.94 -0.67 7.77
CA LEU A 108 -23.31 -0.94 7.30
C LEU A 108 -23.52 -2.43 6.99
N MET A 109 -22.53 -3.06 6.36
CA MET A 109 -22.56 -4.50 6.12
C MET A 109 -22.61 -5.32 7.40
N ALA A 110 -21.77 -4.98 8.39
CA ALA A 110 -21.79 -5.64 9.69
C ALA A 110 -23.18 -5.51 10.37
N LEU A 111 -23.77 -4.30 10.35
CA LEU A 111 -25.12 -4.10 10.87
C LEU A 111 -26.17 -5.03 10.22
N VAL A 112 -26.10 -5.18 8.90
CA VAL A 112 -27.08 -5.99 8.15
C VAL A 112 -26.82 -7.49 8.32
N LEU A 113 -25.57 -7.92 8.16
CA LEU A 113 -25.21 -9.35 8.16
C LEU A 113 -25.23 -9.94 9.57
N GLU A 114 -24.94 -9.17 10.60
CA GLU A 114 -24.90 -9.65 11.96
C GLU A 114 -26.22 -9.48 12.72
N TYR A 115 -27.12 -8.61 12.26
CA TYR A 115 -28.43 -8.43 12.86
C TYR A 115 -29.22 -9.74 13.11
N PRO A 116 -29.27 -10.72 12.19
CA PRO A 116 -29.95 -11.98 12.43
C PRO A 116 -29.42 -12.74 13.64
N PHE A 117 -28.12 -12.67 13.88
CA PHE A 117 -27.45 -13.32 15.02
C PHE A 117 -27.86 -12.66 16.35
N PHE A 118 -27.90 -11.31 16.41
CA PHE A 118 -28.44 -10.59 17.57
C PHE A 118 -29.91 -10.96 17.81
N TRP A 119 -30.69 -11.03 16.74
CA TRP A 119 -32.09 -11.41 16.82
C TRP A 119 -32.29 -12.85 17.35
N VAL A 120 -31.43 -13.80 16.96
CA VAL A 120 -31.44 -15.17 17.51
C VAL A 120 -30.97 -15.19 18.96
N ALA A 121 -29.93 -14.44 19.30
CA ALA A 121 -29.40 -14.35 20.66
C ALA A 121 -30.43 -13.81 21.65
N LEU A 122 -31.29 -12.89 21.23
CA LEU A 122 -32.34 -12.26 22.05
C LEU A 122 -33.69 -13.00 21.99
N ARG A 123 -33.72 -14.25 21.53
CA ARG A 123 -34.96 -15.07 21.53
C ARG A 123 -35.51 -15.20 22.94
N GLY A 124 -36.80 -14.92 23.09
CA GLY A 124 -37.51 -14.97 24.37
C GLY A 124 -37.51 -13.64 25.18
N THR A 125 -36.89 -12.56 24.68
CA THR A 125 -36.94 -11.24 25.31
C THR A 125 -38.15 -10.43 24.82
N PRO A 126 -38.76 -9.56 25.67
CA PRO A 126 -39.80 -8.69 25.22
C PRO A 126 -39.26 -7.65 24.22
N ASN A 127 -40.12 -7.20 23.29
CA ASN A 127 -39.79 -6.23 22.25
C ASN A 127 -38.54 -6.59 21.44
N ARG A 128 -38.38 -7.88 21.16
CA ARG A 128 -37.19 -8.50 20.55
C ARG A 128 -36.65 -7.73 19.34
N VAL A 129 -37.48 -7.34 18.36
CA VAL A 129 -37.05 -6.64 17.15
C VAL A 129 -36.38 -5.32 17.50
N ARG A 130 -37.09 -4.45 18.24
CA ARG A 130 -36.57 -3.14 18.64
C ARG A 130 -35.28 -3.27 19.46
N ARG A 131 -35.28 -4.21 20.41
CA ARG A 131 -34.13 -4.45 21.30
C ARG A 131 -32.93 -4.96 20.48
N SER A 132 -33.14 -5.86 19.50
CA SER A 132 -32.07 -6.35 18.63
C SER A 132 -31.45 -5.21 17.83
N ILE A 133 -32.26 -4.35 17.19
CA ILE A 133 -31.76 -3.19 16.43
C ILE A 133 -30.88 -2.30 17.30
N PHE A 134 -31.36 -1.89 18.47
CA PHE A 134 -30.61 -0.99 19.34
C PHE A 134 -29.32 -1.62 19.89
N VAL A 135 -29.37 -2.92 20.22
CA VAL A 135 -28.18 -3.61 20.74
C VAL A 135 -27.17 -3.84 19.63
N THR A 136 -27.59 -4.22 18.42
CA THR A 136 -26.71 -4.34 17.26
C THR A 136 -26.01 -3.00 17.00
N LEU A 137 -26.76 -1.90 16.90
CA LEU A 137 -26.18 -0.57 16.72
C LEU A 137 -25.15 -0.24 17.81
N LYS A 138 -25.48 -0.45 19.09
CA LYS A 138 -24.57 -0.12 20.20
C LYS A 138 -23.30 -0.96 20.17
N VAL A 139 -23.42 -2.28 19.97
CA VAL A 139 -22.29 -3.20 19.99
C VAL A 139 -21.38 -2.91 18.80
N GLN A 140 -21.95 -2.79 17.60
CA GLN A 140 -21.19 -2.52 16.38
C GLN A 140 -20.52 -1.14 16.41
N THR A 141 -21.22 -0.10 16.88
CA THR A 141 -20.61 1.24 17.02
C THR A 141 -19.39 1.20 17.95
N ILE A 142 -19.51 0.56 19.11
CA ILE A 142 -18.40 0.44 20.07
C ILE A 142 -17.26 -0.36 19.45
N SER A 143 -17.55 -1.49 18.82
CA SER A 143 -16.56 -2.35 18.17
C SER A 143 -15.82 -1.59 17.06
N TYR A 144 -16.54 -0.92 16.17
CA TYR A 144 -15.94 -0.17 15.05
C TYR A 144 -15.11 1.05 15.50
N VAL A 145 -15.58 1.79 16.52
CA VAL A 145 -14.77 2.89 17.07
C VAL A 145 -13.45 2.38 17.64
N LEU A 146 -13.47 1.26 18.36
CA LEU A 146 -12.25 0.65 18.89
C LEU A 146 -11.35 0.08 17.81
N LEU A 147 -11.93 -0.60 16.82
CA LEU A 147 -11.19 -1.17 15.68
C LEU A 147 -10.56 -0.07 14.83
N PHE A 148 -11.31 0.97 14.51
CA PHE A 148 -10.80 2.09 13.72
C PHE A 148 -9.73 2.87 14.48
N GLY A 149 -9.92 3.10 15.77
CA GLY A 149 -8.91 3.71 16.62
C GLY A 149 -7.65 2.86 16.72
N TRP A 150 -7.80 1.54 16.86
CA TRP A 150 -6.68 0.60 16.85
C TRP A 150 -5.95 0.59 15.49
N TYR A 151 -6.70 0.50 14.39
CA TYR A 151 -6.14 0.54 13.04
C TYR A 151 -5.36 1.83 12.79
N GLY A 152 -5.93 2.99 13.14
CA GLY A 152 -5.23 4.28 13.01
C GLY A 152 -3.97 4.40 13.86
N ALA A 153 -3.92 3.68 15.00
CA ALA A 153 -2.75 3.69 15.88
C ALA A 153 -1.64 2.68 15.48
N THR A 154 -1.99 1.63 14.70
CA THR A 154 -1.05 0.52 14.41
C THR A 154 -0.72 0.35 12.95
N SER A 155 -1.54 0.86 12.01
CA SER A 155 -1.31 0.74 10.57
C SER A 155 -0.33 1.82 10.08
N ASN A 156 0.43 1.46 9.04
CA ASN A 156 1.34 2.39 8.38
C ASN A 156 0.56 3.17 7.30
N LEU A 157 0.12 4.39 7.62
CA LEU A 157 -0.55 5.32 6.70
C LEU A 157 0.29 6.58 6.47
N THR A 158 1.60 6.50 6.66
CA THR A 158 2.49 7.66 6.70
C THR A 158 2.55 8.42 5.38
N ILE A 159 2.30 7.77 4.23
CA ILE A 159 2.12 8.48 2.94
C ILE A 159 0.97 9.50 3.02
N LEU A 160 -0.07 9.24 3.80
CA LEU A 160 -1.25 10.11 3.90
C LEU A 160 -1.22 11.04 5.12
N THR A 161 -0.46 10.68 6.15
CA THR A 161 -0.45 11.42 7.43
C THR A 161 0.77 12.30 7.60
N ASP A 162 1.93 11.88 7.08
CA ASP A 162 3.20 12.53 7.33
C ASP A 162 3.70 13.31 6.10
N LEU A 163 3.12 13.07 4.91
CA LEU A 163 3.49 13.75 3.68
C LEU A 163 2.43 14.77 3.27
N THR A 164 2.89 15.89 2.73
CA THR A 164 2.03 16.90 2.11
C THR A 164 1.98 16.68 0.60
N LEU A 165 0.78 16.43 0.07
CA LEU A 165 0.56 16.34 -1.36
C LEU A 165 0.60 17.74 -1.96
N VAL A 166 1.45 17.93 -2.99
CA VAL A 166 1.68 19.21 -3.66
C VAL A 166 1.57 19.06 -5.17
N GLU A 167 1.42 20.20 -5.86
CA GLU A 167 1.47 20.23 -7.33
C GLU A 167 2.91 19.97 -7.82
N PRO A 168 3.10 19.24 -8.95
CA PRO A 168 4.43 18.97 -9.53
C PRO A 168 5.27 20.20 -9.76
N SER A 169 4.67 21.31 -10.19
CA SER A 169 5.32 22.60 -10.44
C SER A 169 5.98 23.23 -9.22
N SER A 170 5.63 22.79 -8.01
CA SER A 170 6.25 23.25 -6.77
C SER A 170 7.51 22.48 -6.38
N MET A 171 7.84 21.41 -7.12
CA MET A 171 9.01 20.55 -6.92
C MET A 171 10.12 20.98 -7.88
N LEU A 172 11.05 21.80 -7.40
CA LEU A 172 12.15 22.34 -8.23
C LEU A 172 13.38 21.44 -8.07
N LEU A 173 13.75 20.76 -9.14
CA LEU A 173 15.01 20.02 -9.19
C LEU A 173 16.18 20.97 -9.55
N SER A 174 17.35 20.69 -9.01
CA SER A 174 18.59 21.44 -9.28
C SER A 174 19.18 21.14 -10.66
N GLU A 175 18.95 19.94 -11.16
CA GLU A 175 19.45 19.46 -12.44
C GLU A 175 18.30 19.04 -13.35
N PRO A 176 18.47 19.16 -14.68
CA PRO A 176 17.46 18.72 -15.63
C PRO A 176 17.41 17.19 -15.67
N VAL A 177 16.29 16.63 -15.26
CA VAL A 177 16.02 15.19 -15.25
C VAL A 177 14.86 14.88 -16.17
N ALA A 178 15.02 13.88 -17.04
CA ALA A 178 13.93 13.29 -17.79
C ALA A 178 13.53 11.94 -17.21
N VAL A 179 12.22 11.68 -17.25
CA VAL A 179 11.62 10.42 -16.81
C VAL A 179 10.95 9.75 -18.01
N TYR A 180 11.35 8.52 -18.31
CA TYR A 180 10.69 7.66 -19.28
C TYR A 180 9.78 6.69 -18.54
N TYR A 181 8.57 6.46 -19.04
CA TYR A 181 7.59 5.59 -18.40
C TYR A 181 6.60 5.05 -19.42
N ILE A 182 5.95 3.93 -19.09
CA ILE A 182 4.83 3.40 -19.88
C ILE A 182 3.57 4.12 -19.37
N ALA A 183 2.95 4.93 -20.23
CA ALA A 183 1.77 5.70 -19.88
C ALA A 183 0.55 4.78 -19.70
N GLU A 184 -0.31 5.08 -18.71
CA GLU A 184 -1.53 4.30 -18.45
C GLU A 184 -2.60 4.53 -19.52
N ALA A 185 -2.58 5.70 -20.17
CA ALA A 185 -3.61 6.11 -21.11
C ALA A 185 -3.60 5.31 -22.43
N ASP A 186 -2.43 4.98 -22.92
CA ASP A 186 -2.24 4.35 -24.25
C ASP A 186 -1.32 3.11 -24.22
N GLY A 187 -0.61 2.90 -23.12
CA GLY A 187 0.34 1.80 -22.97
C GLY A 187 1.66 2.03 -23.70
N ASP A 188 1.93 3.25 -24.16
CA ASP A 188 3.12 3.62 -24.89
C ASP A 188 4.19 4.24 -24.00
N VAL A 189 5.41 4.33 -24.52
CA VAL A 189 6.50 4.96 -23.79
C VAL A 189 6.46 6.46 -24.02
N HIS A 190 6.36 7.18 -22.92
CA HIS A 190 6.42 8.64 -22.88
C HIS A 190 7.67 9.12 -22.14
N ARG A 191 8.11 10.33 -22.47
CA ARG A 191 9.16 11.08 -21.79
C ARG A 191 8.58 12.34 -21.16
N LEU A 192 8.91 12.58 -19.91
CA LEU A 192 8.56 13.78 -19.16
C LEU A 192 9.84 14.46 -18.66
N GLY A 193 10.13 15.69 -19.10
CA GLY A 193 11.15 16.52 -18.50
C GLY A 193 10.64 17.13 -17.19
N LEU A 194 11.29 16.86 -16.07
CA LEU A 194 10.80 17.31 -14.76
C LEU A 194 10.85 18.85 -14.60
N ALA A 195 11.66 19.54 -15.41
CA ALA A 195 11.72 21.00 -15.43
C ALA A 195 10.66 21.66 -16.32
N GLN A 196 10.11 20.99 -17.32
CA GLN A 196 9.30 21.57 -18.40
C GLN A 196 7.90 20.98 -18.61
N GLY A 197 7.54 19.95 -17.89
CA GLY A 197 6.15 19.63 -17.52
C GLY A 197 5.22 18.92 -18.49
N GLU A 198 5.45 18.83 -19.81
CA GLU A 198 4.51 18.10 -20.69
C GLU A 198 5.10 16.77 -21.18
N PRO A 199 4.32 15.66 -21.05
CA PRO A 199 4.73 14.37 -21.58
C PRO A 199 4.83 14.40 -23.12
N SER A 200 5.87 13.79 -23.67
CA SER A 200 6.04 13.58 -25.11
C SER A 200 6.07 12.08 -25.42
N PHE A 201 5.40 11.69 -26.50
CA PHE A 201 5.45 10.33 -27.02
C PHE A 201 6.86 9.99 -27.50
N VAL A 202 7.32 8.75 -27.21
CA VAL A 202 8.65 8.27 -27.57
C VAL A 202 8.59 7.00 -28.39
N TYR A 203 7.78 6.03 -28.00
CA TYR A 203 7.78 4.70 -28.63
C TYR A 203 6.42 4.03 -28.49
N ASP A 204 5.92 3.47 -29.61
CA ASP A 204 4.69 2.68 -29.69
C ASP A 204 4.92 1.28 -29.13
N LEU A 205 4.60 1.09 -27.84
CA LEU A 205 4.76 -0.17 -27.13
C LEU A 205 3.47 -0.97 -27.06
N ASN A 206 2.32 -0.32 -27.04
CA ASN A 206 1.00 -0.92 -26.89
C ASN A 206 0.93 -1.91 -25.71
N SER A 207 1.42 -1.51 -24.56
CA SER A 207 1.47 -2.36 -23.37
C SER A 207 0.16 -2.34 -22.61
N SER A 208 -0.48 -3.50 -22.47
CA SER A 208 -1.69 -3.70 -21.64
C SER A 208 -1.41 -4.43 -20.33
N ASN A 209 -0.22 -5.02 -20.16
CA ASN A 209 0.11 -5.84 -18.99
C ASN A 209 0.78 -5.01 -17.89
N GLN A 210 0.29 -5.14 -16.66
CA GLN A 210 0.83 -4.45 -15.47
C GLN A 210 2.25 -4.92 -15.09
N LEU A 211 2.71 -6.06 -15.60
CA LEU A 211 4.05 -6.58 -15.39
C LEU A 211 5.07 -6.00 -16.37
N ASP A 212 4.62 -5.37 -17.48
CA ASP A 212 5.51 -4.72 -18.41
C ASP A 212 6.17 -3.51 -17.73
N HIS A 213 7.49 -3.41 -17.86
CA HIS A 213 8.25 -2.33 -17.22
C HIS A 213 9.47 -1.95 -18.04
N LEU A 214 9.92 -0.73 -17.85
CA LEU A 214 11.16 -0.22 -18.43
C LEU A 214 12.35 -0.50 -17.51
N TRP A 215 13.50 -0.65 -18.11
CA TRP A 215 14.78 -0.81 -17.43
C TRP A 215 15.92 -0.36 -18.34
N VAL A 216 17.13 -0.22 -17.83
CA VAL A 216 18.29 0.23 -18.58
C VAL A 216 19.40 -0.80 -18.59
N ARG A 217 20.18 -0.84 -19.67
CA ARG A 217 21.43 -1.58 -19.75
C ARG A 217 22.50 -0.74 -20.43
N PRO A 218 23.80 -1.03 -20.21
CA PRO A 218 24.86 -0.47 -21.05
C PRO A 218 24.60 -0.78 -22.52
N SER A 219 24.82 0.20 -23.40
CA SER A 219 24.62 0.01 -24.83
C SER A 219 25.68 -0.92 -25.39
N ALA A 220 25.27 -1.84 -26.28
CA ALA A 220 26.18 -2.71 -26.99
C ALA A 220 27.04 -1.99 -28.06
N ALA A 221 26.53 -0.85 -28.56
CA ALA A 221 27.21 -0.04 -29.58
C ALA A 221 28.22 0.94 -28.98
N ASP A 222 27.93 1.48 -27.78
CA ASP A 222 28.79 2.43 -27.08
C ASP A 222 28.68 2.23 -25.56
N SER A 223 29.77 1.72 -24.97
CA SER A 223 29.82 1.42 -23.53
C SER A 223 29.64 2.64 -22.61
N ASN A 224 29.74 3.86 -23.13
CA ASN A 224 29.51 5.12 -22.40
C ASN A 224 28.04 5.56 -22.44
N ARG A 225 27.19 4.83 -23.12
CA ARG A 225 25.76 5.12 -23.25
C ARG A 225 24.90 3.99 -22.74
N TRP A 226 23.64 4.30 -22.50
CA TRP A 226 22.64 3.37 -22.01
C TRP A 226 21.56 3.15 -23.05
N ASP A 227 21.08 1.89 -23.16
CA ASP A 227 19.89 1.55 -23.93
C ASP A 227 18.68 1.55 -22.98
N LEU A 228 17.56 2.11 -23.42
CA LEU A 228 16.26 1.94 -22.77
C LEU A 228 15.64 0.66 -23.27
N MET A 229 15.32 -0.22 -22.36
CA MET A 229 14.76 -1.53 -22.60
C MET A 229 13.34 -1.63 -22.04
N THR A 230 12.54 -2.51 -22.61
CA THR A 230 11.28 -2.95 -22.01
C THR A 230 11.28 -4.46 -21.86
N GLN A 231 10.68 -4.93 -20.77
CA GLN A 231 10.33 -6.32 -20.55
C GLN A 231 8.84 -6.50 -20.76
N LYS A 232 8.43 -7.41 -21.65
CA LYS A 232 7.01 -7.68 -21.95
C LYS A 232 6.55 -9.03 -21.40
N TRP A 233 5.30 -9.05 -20.94
CA TRP A 233 4.64 -10.23 -20.40
C TRP A 233 3.28 -10.44 -21.06
N ALA A 234 2.89 -11.70 -21.26
CA ALA A 234 1.55 -12.04 -21.71
C ALA A 234 0.53 -11.97 -20.57
N GLU A 235 -0.77 -12.00 -20.90
CA GLU A 235 -1.85 -11.97 -19.91
C GLU A 235 -1.80 -13.15 -18.93
N ASP A 236 -1.33 -14.32 -19.39
CA ASP A 236 -1.12 -15.52 -18.56
C ASP A 236 0.14 -15.46 -17.68
N ARG A 237 0.82 -14.29 -17.65
CA ARG A 237 2.08 -14.04 -16.98
C ARG A 237 3.27 -14.82 -17.53
N SER A 238 3.20 -15.33 -18.74
CA SER A 238 4.37 -15.86 -19.43
C SER A 238 5.25 -14.71 -19.96
N TYR A 239 6.56 -14.92 -19.87
CA TYR A 239 7.55 -13.96 -20.35
C TYR A 239 7.61 -13.96 -21.88
N LEU A 240 7.44 -12.80 -22.51
CA LEU A 240 7.48 -12.64 -23.96
C LEU A 240 8.86 -12.22 -24.49
N GLY A 241 9.63 -11.50 -23.72
CA GLY A 241 10.98 -11.07 -24.11
C GLY A 241 11.35 -9.67 -23.65
N ASN A 242 12.62 -9.33 -23.94
CA ASN A 242 13.16 -7.99 -23.76
C ASN A 242 13.30 -7.33 -25.13
N TYR A 243 12.90 -6.08 -25.24
CA TYR A 243 12.95 -5.29 -26.47
C TYR A 243 13.68 -3.97 -26.22
N VAL A 244 14.45 -3.53 -27.22
CA VAL A 244 15.06 -2.20 -27.20
C VAL A 244 13.99 -1.17 -27.56
N VAL A 245 13.83 -0.18 -26.69
CA VAL A 245 12.95 0.98 -26.91
C VAL A 245 13.75 2.10 -27.56
N LEU A 246 14.93 2.42 -27.00
CA LEU A 246 15.87 3.43 -27.53
C LEU A 246 17.29 2.93 -27.35
N ASP A 247 18.06 2.94 -28.44
CA ASP A 247 19.50 2.63 -28.43
C ASP A 247 20.30 3.85 -28.00
N GLY A 248 21.28 3.66 -27.09
CA GLY A 248 22.24 4.70 -26.70
C GLY A 248 21.60 6.03 -26.32
N PHE A 249 20.46 6.02 -25.65
CA PHE A 249 19.60 7.19 -25.44
C PHE A 249 20.11 8.16 -24.40
N ALA A 250 20.97 7.73 -23.47
CA ALA A 250 21.47 8.56 -22.37
C ALA A 250 22.93 8.25 -22.04
N THR A 251 23.69 9.23 -21.61
CA THR A 251 25.04 9.04 -21.05
C THR A 251 24.97 8.73 -19.55
N THR A 252 23.95 9.19 -18.85
CA THR A 252 23.76 8.98 -17.42
C THR A 252 22.35 8.46 -17.15
N ALA A 253 22.26 7.19 -16.79
CA ALA A 253 21.03 6.55 -16.34
C ALA A 253 21.29 5.81 -15.02
N ALA A 254 20.22 5.59 -14.26
CA ALA A 254 20.28 4.79 -13.04
C ALA A 254 19.76 3.37 -13.33
N PRO A 255 20.63 2.34 -13.29
CA PRO A 255 20.16 0.96 -13.28
C PRO A 255 19.30 0.75 -12.03
N THR A 256 18.34 -0.18 -12.07
CA THR A 256 17.57 -0.49 -10.87
C THR A 256 18.51 -0.92 -9.74
N GLY A 257 18.13 -0.64 -8.49
CA GLY A 257 18.98 -0.99 -7.34
C GLY A 257 19.31 -2.49 -7.28
N TRP A 258 18.43 -3.36 -7.82
CA TRP A 258 18.67 -4.80 -7.95
C TRP A 258 19.77 -5.13 -8.97
N GLN A 259 19.79 -4.44 -10.11
CA GLN A 259 20.83 -4.59 -11.13
C GLN A 259 22.19 -4.13 -10.59
N GLU A 260 22.22 -3.02 -9.90
CA GLU A 260 23.44 -2.46 -9.31
C GLU A 260 24.08 -3.42 -8.30
N VAL A 261 23.29 -3.98 -7.39
CA VAL A 261 23.75 -4.91 -6.36
C VAL A 261 24.24 -6.23 -6.95
N ASN A 262 23.60 -6.73 -8.01
CA ASN A 262 23.94 -8.03 -8.59
C ASN A 262 24.91 -7.93 -9.77
N GLY A 263 25.28 -6.72 -10.21
CA GLY A 263 26.15 -6.51 -11.38
C GLY A 263 25.56 -7.08 -12.67
N MET A 264 24.24 -7.15 -12.78
CA MET A 264 23.55 -7.81 -13.89
C MET A 264 23.23 -6.84 -15.02
N THR A 265 23.49 -7.30 -16.23
CA THR A 265 23.07 -6.65 -17.48
C THR A 265 21.75 -7.20 -18.00
N GLU A 266 21.17 -8.17 -17.30
CA GLU A 266 19.90 -8.80 -17.63
C GLU A 266 18.72 -8.04 -17.03
N ALA A 267 17.54 -8.23 -17.62
CA ALA A 267 16.31 -7.64 -17.14
C ALA A 267 16.00 -8.08 -15.70
N PRO A 268 15.74 -7.14 -14.79
CA PRO A 268 15.36 -7.46 -13.42
C PRO A 268 13.99 -8.16 -13.41
N PRO A 269 13.77 -9.14 -12.53
CA PRO A 269 12.42 -9.68 -12.33
C PRO A 269 11.44 -8.58 -11.90
N PRO A 270 10.16 -8.61 -12.31
CA PRO A 270 9.19 -7.54 -11.99
C PRO A 270 9.08 -7.21 -10.50
N TRP A 271 9.17 -8.24 -9.63
CA TRP A 271 9.08 -8.05 -8.18
C TRP A 271 10.31 -7.38 -7.57
N SER A 272 11.47 -7.45 -8.24
CA SER A 272 12.73 -6.90 -7.74
C SER A 272 12.73 -5.37 -7.69
N SER A 273 11.88 -4.74 -8.49
CA SER A 273 11.74 -3.29 -8.52
C SER A 273 11.12 -2.69 -7.24
N CYS A 274 10.49 -3.53 -6.42
CA CYS A 274 9.83 -3.13 -5.17
C CYS A 274 10.63 -3.52 -3.92
N VAL A 275 11.88 -3.97 -4.07
CA VAL A 275 12.74 -4.39 -2.95
C VAL A 275 14.17 -3.89 -3.15
N GLY A 276 14.90 -3.77 -2.04
CA GLY A 276 16.30 -3.36 -2.05
C GLY A 276 16.47 -1.85 -1.92
N SER A 277 17.56 -1.31 -2.45
CA SER A 277 17.85 0.13 -2.38
C SER A 277 17.32 0.84 -3.63
N ALA A 278 16.93 2.11 -3.48
CA ALA A 278 16.68 2.97 -4.62
C ALA A 278 17.96 3.12 -5.46
N ALA A 279 17.81 3.10 -6.78
CA ALA A 279 18.89 3.40 -7.70
C ALA A 279 19.35 4.85 -7.50
N ARG A 280 20.62 5.18 -7.80
CA ARG A 280 21.16 6.52 -7.60
C ARG A 280 21.57 7.15 -8.92
N LEU A 281 21.06 8.36 -9.20
CA LEU A 281 21.35 9.09 -10.42
C LEU A 281 22.25 10.30 -10.14
N GLY A 282 23.32 10.45 -10.92
CA GLY A 282 24.21 11.61 -10.87
C GLY A 282 24.78 11.87 -9.46
N GLU A 283 24.68 13.11 -8.97
CA GLU A 283 25.19 13.56 -7.67
C GLU A 283 24.52 12.85 -6.48
N ALA A 284 23.35 12.24 -6.64
CA ALA A 284 22.71 11.45 -5.58
C ALA A 284 23.58 10.29 -5.08
N ARG A 285 24.62 9.90 -5.84
CA ARG A 285 25.61 8.87 -5.41
C ARG A 285 26.44 9.31 -4.22
N GLU A 286 26.62 10.62 -4.05
CA GLU A 286 27.39 11.21 -2.94
C GLU A 286 26.52 11.65 -1.77
N SER A 287 25.21 11.54 -1.89
CA SER A 287 24.26 11.93 -0.85
C SER A 287 24.37 11.07 0.41
N SER A 288 24.14 11.71 1.56
CA SER A 288 24.03 11.05 2.86
C SER A 288 22.70 10.31 3.04
N TRP A 289 21.71 10.51 2.16
CA TRP A 289 20.45 9.80 2.20
C TRP A 289 20.55 8.40 1.61
N ASN A 290 19.89 7.46 2.27
CA ASN A 290 19.66 6.10 1.79
C ASN A 290 18.17 5.81 1.78
N PHE A 291 17.68 5.26 0.66
CA PHE A 291 16.29 4.87 0.50
C PHE A 291 16.21 3.38 0.25
N GLY A 292 15.61 2.66 1.21
CA GLY A 292 15.40 1.22 1.13
C GLY A 292 13.95 0.90 0.84
N LEU A 293 13.72 0.03 -0.13
CA LEU A 293 12.40 -0.47 -0.51
C LEU A 293 12.12 -1.79 0.18
N SER A 294 10.89 -1.99 0.63
CA SER A 294 10.42 -3.25 1.17
C SER A 294 9.05 -3.60 0.61
N ASN A 295 8.91 -4.82 0.09
CA ASN A 295 7.63 -5.36 -0.34
C ASN A 295 6.82 -5.97 0.80
N TRP A 296 7.32 -5.90 2.02
CA TRP A 296 6.57 -6.27 3.20
C TRP A 296 5.50 -5.22 3.47
N ALA A 297 4.27 -5.65 3.67
CA ALA A 297 3.04 -4.85 3.67
C ALA A 297 3.03 -3.64 4.62
N ARG A 298 4.07 -3.42 5.42
CA ARG A 298 4.13 -2.36 6.43
C ARG A 298 5.17 -1.28 6.21
N GLU A 299 6.19 -1.51 5.37
CA GLU A 299 7.35 -0.62 5.37
C GLU A 299 7.37 0.36 4.19
N GLY A 300 6.87 -0.04 3.02
CA GLY A 300 6.90 0.83 1.84
C GLY A 300 8.34 1.23 1.49
N MET A 301 8.74 2.45 1.79
CA MET A 301 10.11 2.94 1.64
C MET A 301 10.61 3.51 2.97
N ARG A 302 11.80 3.09 3.38
CA ARG A 302 12.52 3.62 4.53
C ARG A 302 13.57 4.60 4.05
N ALA A 303 13.51 5.82 4.55
CA ALA A 303 14.51 6.84 4.33
C ALA A 303 15.39 6.99 5.57
N SER A 304 16.70 6.98 5.39
CA SER A 304 17.67 7.21 6.47
C SER A 304 18.77 8.14 6.01
N ARG A 305 19.21 9.04 6.88
CA ARG A 305 20.27 9.98 6.63
C ARG A 305 21.46 9.70 7.55
N THR A 306 22.60 9.36 6.94
CA THR A 306 23.76 8.83 7.68
C THR A 306 24.52 9.89 8.50
N ASP A 307 24.48 11.16 8.08
CA ASP A 307 25.17 12.27 8.74
C ASP A 307 24.45 12.80 9.99
N THR A 308 23.11 12.73 9.99
CA THR A 308 22.25 13.26 11.08
C THR A 308 21.55 12.19 11.89
N GLY A 309 21.55 10.94 11.43
CA GLY A 309 20.81 9.85 12.04
C GLY A 309 19.28 9.97 11.91
N VAL A 310 18.80 10.87 11.06
CA VAL A 310 17.35 11.00 10.77
C VAL A 310 16.88 9.75 10.07
N GLU A 311 15.77 9.21 10.53
CA GLU A 311 15.16 8.02 9.96
C GLU A 311 13.64 8.14 9.99
N PHE A 312 12.98 7.79 8.89
CA PHE A 312 11.53 7.67 8.81
C PHE A 312 11.12 6.66 7.74
N SER A 313 9.93 6.13 7.84
CA SER A 313 9.35 5.28 6.80
C SER A 313 8.10 5.92 6.20
N ILE A 314 7.91 5.69 4.92
CA ILE A 314 6.69 6.05 4.22
C ILE A 314 6.04 4.79 3.67
N GLY A 315 4.75 4.66 3.89
CA GLY A 315 4.00 3.49 3.47
C GLY A 315 2.51 3.74 3.47
N PHE A 316 1.81 2.81 2.86
CA PHE A 316 0.36 2.77 2.85
C PHE A 316 -0.11 1.34 3.05
N GLU A 317 -0.60 1.04 4.23
CA GLU A 317 -1.11 -0.29 4.57
C GLU A 317 -2.64 -0.29 4.54
N MET A 318 -3.22 -0.69 3.42
CA MET A 318 -4.66 -0.83 3.28
C MET A 318 -5.03 -1.98 2.33
N HIS A 319 -6.00 -2.80 2.72
CA HIS A 319 -6.45 -3.94 1.93
C HIS A 319 -7.23 -3.59 0.66
N LEU A 320 -7.61 -2.33 0.47
CA LEU A 320 -8.36 -1.86 -0.70
C LEU A 320 -7.50 -1.67 -1.95
N GLY A 321 -6.18 -1.50 -1.80
CA GLY A 321 -5.28 -1.26 -2.91
C GLY A 321 -3.86 -1.72 -2.60
N ASP A 322 -3.16 -2.18 -3.63
CA ASP A 322 -1.74 -2.51 -3.56
C ASP A 322 -0.94 -1.23 -3.81
N TRP A 323 -0.62 -0.49 -2.75
CA TRP A 323 0.22 0.70 -2.84
C TRP A 323 1.66 0.38 -2.47
N LEU A 324 2.24 -0.55 -3.22
CA LEU A 324 3.66 -0.81 -3.14
C LEU A 324 4.44 0.34 -3.78
N ILE A 325 5.59 0.63 -3.20
CA ILE A 325 6.58 1.56 -3.78
C ILE A 325 7.56 0.72 -4.59
N CYS A 326 7.63 1.00 -5.89
CA CYS A 326 8.47 0.27 -6.83
C CYS A 326 9.27 1.23 -7.70
N ASN A 327 10.32 0.74 -8.37
CA ASN A 327 11.13 1.50 -9.32
C ASN A 327 11.66 2.83 -8.75
N ALA A 328 12.11 2.81 -7.48
CA ALA A 328 12.60 4.03 -6.86
C ALA A 328 13.99 4.40 -7.38
N THR A 329 14.14 5.69 -7.71
CA THR A 329 15.40 6.32 -8.12
C THR A 329 15.65 7.56 -7.27
N HIS A 330 16.78 7.60 -6.59
CA HIS A 330 17.27 8.76 -5.88
C HIS A 330 17.90 9.74 -6.90
N LEU A 331 17.30 10.92 -7.01
CA LEU A 331 17.66 11.97 -7.96
C LEU A 331 18.57 13.01 -7.31
N PRO A 332 19.28 13.84 -8.10
CA PRO A 332 19.97 15.03 -7.61
C PRO A 332 19.07 15.93 -6.76
N GLY A 333 19.66 16.57 -5.75
CA GLY A 333 18.91 17.40 -4.79
C GLY A 333 18.11 16.60 -3.76
N ASP A 334 18.44 15.32 -3.58
CA ASP A 334 17.84 14.39 -2.63
C ASP A 334 16.36 14.04 -2.89
N TYR A 335 15.84 14.34 -4.07
CA TYR A 335 14.50 13.89 -4.46
C TYR A 335 14.47 12.39 -4.73
N VAL A 336 13.31 11.77 -4.57
CA VAL A 336 13.08 10.36 -4.93
C VAL A 336 11.92 10.23 -5.89
N LEU A 337 12.22 9.71 -7.08
CA LEU A 337 11.22 9.28 -8.04
C LEU A 337 10.83 7.83 -7.74
N PHE A 338 9.55 7.50 -7.76
CA PHE A 338 9.09 6.12 -7.62
C PHE A 338 7.69 5.92 -8.21
N GLN A 339 7.36 4.67 -8.46
CA GLN A 339 5.99 4.25 -8.76
C GLN A 339 5.29 3.87 -7.46
N LEU A 340 4.11 4.44 -7.23
CA LEU A 340 3.22 4.11 -6.13
C LEU A 340 2.00 3.34 -6.66
N GLY A 341 1.84 2.11 -6.21
CA GLY A 341 0.76 1.26 -6.67
C GLY A 341 0.87 0.91 -8.14
N ARG A 342 -0.24 0.97 -8.87
CA ARG A 342 -0.31 0.50 -10.25
C ARG A 342 0.20 1.52 -11.27
N ASP A 343 -0.13 2.80 -11.06
CA ASP A 343 -0.03 3.81 -12.12
C ASP A 343 0.43 5.19 -11.67
N GLN A 344 0.73 5.41 -10.38
CA GLN A 344 1.11 6.72 -9.89
C GLN A 344 2.63 6.86 -9.90
N ILE A 345 3.17 7.70 -10.77
CA ILE A 345 4.58 8.08 -10.76
C ILE A 345 4.70 9.31 -9.88
N CYS A 346 5.43 9.16 -8.78
CA CYS A 346 5.53 10.16 -7.73
C CYS A 346 6.94 10.71 -7.61
N LEU A 347 7.03 11.99 -7.34
CA LEU A 347 8.26 12.66 -6.92
C LEU A 347 8.13 13.03 -5.43
N PHE A 348 9.13 12.68 -4.63
CA PHE A 348 9.15 12.85 -3.18
C PHE A 348 10.34 13.68 -2.74
N ASP A 349 10.09 14.67 -1.88
CA ASP A 349 11.08 15.50 -1.20
C ASP A 349 11.17 15.05 0.27
N PRO A 350 12.24 14.35 0.68
CA PRO A 350 12.39 13.84 2.04
C PRO A 350 12.67 14.94 3.07
N ILE A 351 13.18 16.09 2.64
CA ILE A 351 13.54 17.19 3.53
C ILE A 351 12.27 17.95 3.96
N LEU A 352 11.43 18.31 2.98
CA LEU A 352 10.19 19.05 3.24
C LEU A 352 8.98 18.12 3.41
N LYS A 353 9.17 16.80 3.31
CA LYS A 353 8.12 15.79 3.39
C LYS A 353 6.96 16.08 2.44
N ARG A 354 7.28 16.37 1.19
CA ARG A 354 6.31 16.67 0.13
C ARG A 354 6.32 15.57 -0.91
N ILE A 355 5.15 15.26 -1.46
CA ILE A 355 4.97 14.30 -2.54
C ILE A 355 4.10 14.92 -3.64
N ALA A 356 4.46 14.66 -4.90
CA ALA A 356 3.68 15.06 -6.06
C ALA A 356 3.47 13.86 -7.00
N ILE A 357 2.30 13.75 -7.62
CA ILE A 357 2.06 12.82 -8.73
C ILE A 357 2.45 13.56 -10.01
N ILE A 358 3.53 13.13 -10.66
CA ILE A 358 4.05 13.78 -11.87
C ILE A 358 3.51 13.18 -13.16
N ALA A 359 3.10 11.91 -13.14
CA ALA A 359 2.52 11.23 -14.30
C ALA A 359 1.66 10.03 -13.88
N ARG A 360 0.86 9.54 -14.82
CA ARG A 360 0.13 8.27 -14.71
C ARG A 360 0.76 7.24 -15.64
N GLY A 361 1.33 6.20 -15.04
CA GLY A 361 2.02 5.16 -15.77
C GLY A 361 2.84 4.25 -14.88
N ARG A 362 3.71 3.44 -15.47
CA ARG A 362 4.48 2.42 -14.76
C ARG A 362 5.91 2.30 -15.27
N GLY A 363 6.75 1.68 -14.44
CA GLY A 363 8.15 1.44 -14.75
C GLY A 363 8.97 2.69 -15.04
N PRO A 364 8.94 3.74 -14.19
CA PRO A 364 9.69 4.95 -14.45
C PRO A 364 11.20 4.70 -14.46
N VAL A 365 11.88 5.26 -15.45
CA VAL A 365 13.34 5.30 -15.59
C VAL A 365 13.76 6.76 -15.68
N ALA A 366 14.67 7.19 -14.79
CA ALA A 366 15.20 8.54 -14.78
C ALA A 366 16.58 8.63 -15.42
N VAL A 367 16.83 9.72 -16.15
CA VAL A 367 18.12 10.06 -16.76
C VAL A 367 18.41 11.54 -16.56
N LEU A 368 19.70 11.90 -16.56
CA LEU A 368 20.09 13.31 -16.67
C LEU A 368 19.96 13.76 -18.14
N GLU A 369 19.39 14.93 -18.34
CA GLU A 369 19.35 15.58 -19.66
C GLU A 369 20.73 16.19 -19.97
N GLU A 370 21.21 15.97 -21.19
CA GLU A 370 22.47 16.51 -21.69
C GLU A 370 22.34 17.99 -22.09
#